data_d77561a486584c77845bd6920158a6f1
#
_entry.id   d77561a486584c77845bd6920158a6f1
#
_cell.length_a   1.000
_cell.length_b   1.000
_cell.length_c   1.000
_cell.angle_alpha   90.00
_cell.angle_beta   90.00
_cell.angle_gamma   90.00
#
_symmetry.space_group_name_H-M   'P 1'
#
loop_
_entity.id
_entity.type
_entity.pdbx_description
1 polymer ?
#
loop_
_entity_poly.entity_id
_entity_poly.type
_entity_poly.pdbx_seq_one_letter_code
_entity_poly.pdbx_strand_id
1 'polypeptide(L)'
;TGLRKNEYTKKEPLLLNWTVVSENQTDTDVDLNTFRFDNILTDKKTIYLSRTFVDKGQFQSPVLVVQTHNATLRVFVDGECIYSSGLERYDCGKMVGSGMHSIAMPKDGEQHELMLEFKANGDSYVTRMNDIYITDYATIYTDFLVTNRVTYALSVCLLFIGFVLLLLG
;
A
#
# COMPACT_ATOMS: atom_id res chain seq x y z
N THR A 1 12.47 -30.82 -13.52
CA THR A 1 12.78 -30.19 -12.24
C THR A 1 11.98 -28.88 -12.17
N GLY A 2 10.71 -29.00 -11.69
CA GLY A 2 9.84 -27.86 -11.48
C GLY A 2 10.37 -27.01 -10.35
N LEU A 3 10.70 -25.75 -10.63
CA LEU A 3 10.90 -24.73 -9.61
C LEU A 3 9.59 -24.69 -8.78
N ARG A 4 9.66 -25.05 -7.50
CA ARG A 4 8.57 -24.85 -6.55
C ARG A 4 8.18 -23.37 -6.63
N LYS A 5 6.97 -23.09 -7.10
CA LYS A 5 6.36 -21.77 -6.99
C LYS A 5 6.42 -21.41 -5.51
N ASN A 6 7.11 -20.31 -5.18
CA ASN A 6 7.32 -19.89 -3.81
C ASN A 6 5.98 -19.74 -3.09
N GLU A 7 5.69 -20.63 -2.15
CA GLU A 7 4.52 -20.54 -1.26
C GLU A 7 4.58 -19.34 -0.31
N TYR A 8 5.71 -18.60 -0.33
CA TYR A 8 5.99 -17.50 0.58
C TYR A 8 5.49 -16.13 0.13
N THR A 9 4.84 -16.01 -1.03
CA THR A 9 4.36 -14.71 -1.55
C THR A 9 2.86 -14.70 -1.78
N LYS A 10 2.11 -15.11 -0.75
CA LYS A 10 0.66 -15.06 -0.83
C LYS A 10 0.20 -13.61 -0.69
N LYS A 11 -0.31 -13.04 -1.78
CA LYS A 11 -0.95 -11.73 -1.81
C LYS A 11 -2.41 -11.93 -2.21
N GLU A 12 -3.33 -11.37 -1.45
CA GLU A 12 -4.74 -11.29 -1.81
C GLU A 12 -5.05 -9.87 -2.29
N PRO A 13 -5.19 -9.66 -3.60
CA PRO A 13 -5.51 -8.33 -4.12
C PRO A 13 -6.94 -7.94 -3.71
N LEU A 14 -7.09 -6.72 -3.24
CA LEU A 14 -8.37 -6.14 -2.85
C LEU A 14 -8.84 -5.18 -3.95
N LEU A 15 -9.22 -5.71 -5.12
CA LEU A 15 -9.50 -4.87 -6.29
C LEU A 15 -11.00 -4.76 -6.61
N LEU A 16 -11.81 -5.68 -6.08
CA LEU A 16 -13.25 -5.77 -6.39
C LEU A 16 -14.12 -5.31 -5.21
N ASN A 17 -15.37 -4.99 -5.52
CA ASN A 17 -16.44 -4.69 -4.58
C ASN A 17 -16.15 -3.46 -3.69
N TRP A 18 -15.60 -2.41 -4.29
CA TRP A 18 -15.42 -1.15 -3.60
C TRP A 18 -16.60 -0.21 -3.83
N THR A 19 -16.92 0.57 -2.82
CA THR A 19 -17.72 1.78 -2.95
C THR A 19 -16.77 2.96 -2.98
N VAL A 20 -16.84 3.76 -4.04
CA VAL A 20 -16.05 4.97 -4.22
C VAL A 20 -16.94 6.16 -3.99
N VAL A 21 -16.60 7.01 -3.04
CA VAL A 21 -17.32 8.24 -2.73
C VAL A 21 -16.40 9.43 -2.94
N SER A 22 -16.87 10.37 -3.74
CA SER A 22 -16.27 11.69 -3.93
C SER A 22 -17.31 12.78 -3.63
N GLU A 23 -16.93 14.04 -3.69
CA GLU A 23 -17.85 15.16 -3.40
C GLU A 23 -19.14 15.15 -4.25
N ASN A 24 -19.08 14.65 -5.49
CA ASN A 24 -20.17 14.74 -6.45
C ASN A 24 -20.69 13.39 -6.96
N GLN A 25 -20.07 12.28 -6.55
CA GLN A 25 -20.36 10.97 -7.12
C GLN A 25 -20.16 9.86 -6.09
N THR A 26 -21.04 8.87 -6.16
CA THR A 26 -20.90 7.61 -5.43
C THR A 26 -21.08 6.48 -6.41
N ASP A 27 -20.04 5.67 -6.57
CA ASP A 27 -20.06 4.47 -7.40
C ASP A 27 -19.94 3.25 -6.48
N THR A 28 -20.80 2.27 -6.68
CA THR A 28 -20.82 1.02 -5.93
C THR A 28 -20.36 -0.13 -6.80
N ASP A 29 -19.87 -1.19 -6.18
CA ASP A 29 -19.40 -2.43 -6.85
C ASP A 29 -18.27 -2.16 -7.88
N VAL A 30 -17.35 -1.29 -7.50
CA VAL A 30 -16.27 -0.83 -8.36
C VAL A 30 -15.14 -1.86 -8.41
N ASP A 31 -14.64 -2.13 -9.62
CA ASP A 31 -13.37 -2.82 -9.86
C ASP A 31 -12.25 -1.79 -10.04
N LEU A 32 -11.33 -1.71 -9.07
CA LEU A 32 -10.23 -0.74 -9.09
C LEU A 32 -9.22 -0.95 -10.24
N ASN A 33 -9.21 -2.14 -10.88
CA ASN A 33 -8.36 -2.36 -12.06
C ASN A 33 -8.81 -1.54 -13.27
N THR A 34 -10.12 -1.31 -13.39
CA THR A 34 -10.74 -0.65 -14.54
C THR A 34 -11.21 0.75 -14.23
N PHE A 35 -11.38 1.06 -12.95
CA PHE A 35 -11.87 2.36 -12.51
C PHE A 35 -10.82 3.46 -12.76
N ARG A 36 -11.27 4.56 -13.34
CA ARG A 36 -10.43 5.73 -13.62
C ARG A 36 -10.75 6.86 -12.66
N PHE A 37 -9.77 7.24 -11.88
CA PHE A 37 -9.86 8.34 -10.93
C PHE A 37 -9.62 9.72 -11.57
N ASP A 38 -9.22 9.77 -12.83
CA ASP A 38 -8.85 11.00 -13.56
C ASP A 38 -9.95 12.07 -13.53
N ASN A 39 -11.20 11.66 -13.51
CA ASN A 39 -12.37 12.57 -13.49
C ASN A 39 -12.76 13.02 -12.08
N ILE A 40 -12.21 12.41 -11.05
CA ILE A 40 -12.63 12.60 -9.65
C ILE A 40 -11.59 13.43 -8.88
N LEU A 41 -10.31 13.29 -9.22
CA LEU A 41 -9.18 13.95 -8.56
C LEU A 41 -8.79 15.25 -9.27
N THR A 42 -9.68 16.22 -9.29
CA THR A 42 -9.30 17.61 -9.58
C THR A 42 -9.08 18.35 -8.27
N ASP A 43 -8.07 19.21 -8.21
CA ASP A 43 -7.61 20.02 -7.08
C ASP A 43 -8.34 19.90 -5.73
N LYS A 44 -7.62 19.37 -4.74
CA LYS A 44 -8.02 19.34 -3.32
C LYS A 44 -9.24 18.46 -2.96
N LYS A 45 -9.58 17.47 -3.77
CA LYS A 45 -10.71 16.58 -3.47
C LYS A 45 -10.31 15.43 -2.57
N THR A 46 -11.23 15.07 -1.70
CA THR A 46 -11.14 13.88 -0.88
C THR A 46 -11.88 12.74 -1.57
N ILE A 47 -11.25 11.57 -1.61
CA ILE A 47 -11.86 10.33 -2.09
C ILE A 47 -11.91 9.34 -0.94
N TYR A 48 -13.04 8.71 -0.79
CA TYR A 48 -13.24 7.61 0.13
C TYR A 48 -13.46 6.33 -0.68
N LEU A 49 -12.72 5.29 -0.32
CA LEU A 49 -12.94 3.92 -0.77
C LEU A 49 -13.40 3.12 0.41
N SER A 50 -14.56 2.49 0.35
CA SER A 50 -15.02 1.59 1.41
C SER A 50 -15.36 0.22 0.87
N ARG A 51 -15.13 -0.80 1.69
CA ARG A 51 -15.54 -2.17 1.43
C ARG A 51 -15.60 -2.98 2.71
N THR A 52 -16.29 -4.09 2.66
CA THR A 52 -16.25 -5.10 3.70
C THR A 52 -14.98 -5.94 3.58
N PHE A 53 -14.33 -6.18 4.70
CA PHE A 53 -13.20 -7.09 4.85
C PHE A 53 -13.54 -8.19 5.86
N VAL A 54 -13.14 -9.43 5.56
CA VAL A 54 -13.25 -10.56 6.48
C VAL A 54 -11.90 -11.24 6.55
N ASP A 55 -11.35 -11.42 7.75
CA ASP A 55 -10.17 -12.26 7.94
C ASP A 55 -10.55 -13.74 7.78
N LYS A 56 -10.08 -14.35 6.70
CA LYS A 56 -10.30 -15.78 6.41
C LYS A 56 -9.30 -16.70 7.11
N GLY A 57 -8.50 -16.17 8.03
CA GLY A 57 -7.48 -16.93 8.76
C GLY A 57 -6.31 -17.42 7.91
N GLN A 58 -6.17 -16.91 6.69
CA GLN A 58 -5.14 -17.39 5.74
C GLN A 58 -3.77 -16.72 5.94
N PHE A 59 -3.71 -15.64 6.74
CA PHE A 59 -2.50 -14.91 7.07
C PHE A 59 -2.19 -15.02 8.56
N GLN A 60 -0.92 -15.13 8.94
CA GLN A 60 -0.51 -15.15 10.36
C GLN A 60 -0.51 -13.76 10.97
N SER A 61 -0.07 -12.78 10.22
CA SER A 61 -0.03 -11.36 10.60
C SER A 61 -0.51 -10.53 9.42
N PRO A 62 -1.84 -10.42 9.23
CA PRO A 62 -2.43 -9.75 8.08
C PRO A 62 -2.04 -8.29 8.05
N VAL A 63 -1.54 -7.84 6.92
CA VAL A 63 -1.14 -6.46 6.65
C VAL A 63 -1.77 -5.99 5.35
N LEU A 64 -2.50 -4.90 5.42
CA LEU A 64 -2.95 -4.16 4.25
C LEU A 64 -1.79 -3.36 3.68
N VAL A 65 -1.51 -3.55 2.42
CA VAL A 65 -0.53 -2.76 1.68
C VAL A 65 -1.26 -1.83 0.73
N VAL A 66 -0.93 -0.54 0.80
CA VAL A 66 -1.48 0.51 -0.07
C VAL A 66 -0.34 1.34 -0.61
N GLN A 67 -0.29 1.52 -1.92
CA GLN A 67 0.65 2.44 -2.55
C GLN A 67 -0.01 3.79 -2.83
N THR A 68 0.67 4.88 -2.46
CA THR A 68 0.21 6.25 -2.76
C THR A 68 1.20 6.99 -3.64
N HIS A 69 0.68 7.90 -4.46
CA HIS A 69 1.48 8.81 -5.29
C HIS A 69 1.00 10.23 -5.05
N ASN A 70 1.82 11.01 -4.31
CA ASN A 70 1.56 12.41 -3.95
C ASN A 70 0.15 12.64 -3.34
N ALA A 71 -0.31 11.69 -2.52
CA ALA A 71 -1.59 11.74 -1.83
C ALA A 71 -1.43 11.36 -0.37
N THR A 72 -2.28 11.92 0.49
CA THR A 72 -2.41 11.46 1.88
C THR A 72 -3.11 10.12 1.92
N LEU A 73 -2.91 9.38 2.99
CA LEU A 73 -3.66 8.16 3.27
C LEU A 73 -4.12 8.16 4.71
N ARG A 74 -5.42 7.96 4.92
CA ARG A 74 -5.96 7.54 6.22
C ARG A 74 -6.70 6.23 6.04
N VAL A 75 -6.53 5.33 6.99
CA VAL A 75 -7.18 4.01 6.99
C VAL A 75 -8.04 3.89 8.24
N PHE A 76 -9.28 3.51 8.02
CA PHE A 76 -10.27 3.30 9.08
C PHE A 76 -10.75 1.86 9.04
N VAL A 77 -10.91 1.28 10.22
CA VAL A 77 -11.58 -0.01 10.42
C VAL A 77 -12.72 0.23 11.40
N ASP A 78 -13.94 -0.13 11.01
CA ASP A 78 -15.17 0.08 11.78
C ASP A 78 -15.35 1.53 12.30
N GLY A 79 -14.93 2.48 11.46
CA GLY A 79 -14.98 3.92 11.77
C GLY A 79 -13.82 4.45 12.61
N GLU A 80 -12.96 3.59 13.18
CA GLU A 80 -11.76 4.00 13.91
C GLU A 80 -10.58 4.23 12.96
N CYS A 81 -9.91 5.37 13.09
CA CYS A 81 -8.71 5.69 12.30
C CYS A 81 -7.49 4.95 12.86
N ILE A 82 -7.08 3.87 12.21
CA ILE A 82 -5.93 3.04 12.63
C ILE A 82 -4.61 3.48 12.00
N TYR A 83 -4.64 4.30 10.93
CA TYR A 83 -3.45 4.76 10.24
C TYR A 83 -3.66 6.13 9.58
N SER A 84 -2.62 6.97 9.61
CA SER A 84 -2.63 8.27 8.94
C SER A 84 -1.22 8.62 8.45
N SER A 85 -1.12 9.13 7.21
CA SER A 85 0.14 9.55 6.59
C SER A 85 -0.04 10.74 5.68
N GLY A 86 0.93 11.66 5.70
CA GLY A 86 1.05 12.77 4.75
C GLY A 86 0.20 14.01 5.04
N LEU A 87 -0.68 14.00 6.05
CA LEU A 87 -1.59 15.12 6.34
C LEU A 87 -0.85 16.42 6.64
N GLU A 88 0.19 16.40 7.48
CA GLU A 88 0.94 17.62 7.83
C GLU A 88 1.53 18.32 6.60
N ARG A 89 2.03 17.54 5.65
CA ARG A 89 2.57 18.08 4.40
C ARG A 89 1.47 18.64 3.51
N TYR A 90 0.35 17.93 3.43
CA TYR A 90 -0.83 18.34 2.67
C TYR A 90 -1.36 19.67 3.19
N ASP A 91 -1.55 19.82 4.49
CA ASP A 91 -2.09 21.01 5.15
C ASP A 91 -1.15 22.23 4.96
N CYS A 92 0.16 21.98 4.84
CA CYS A 92 1.15 23.00 4.50
C CYS A 92 1.25 23.32 3.00
N GLY A 93 0.41 22.70 2.15
CA GLY A 93 0.48 22.88 0.69
C GLY A 93 1.73 22.28 0.04
N LYS A 94 2.44 21.36 0.71
CA LYS A 94 3.65 20.72 0.22
C LYS A 94 3.30 19.40 -0.47
N MET A 95 4.15 18.97 -1.39
CA MET A 95 4.05 17.61 -1.96
C MET A 95 4.13 16.56 -0.86
N VAL A 96 3.18 15.65 -0.86
CA VAL A 96 3.13 14.55 0.12
C VAL A 96 4.19 13.49 -0.18
N GLY A 97 4.50 13.29 -1.45
CA GLY A 97 5.39 12.25 -1.92
C GLY A 97 4.66 10.95 -2.21
N SER A 98 5.41 9.97 -2.71
CA SER A 98 4.91 8.62 -2.98
C SER A 98 5.43 7.65 -1.92
N GLY A 99 4.62 6.68 -1.54
CA GLY A 99 5.00 5.70 -0.54
C GLY A 99 4.22 4.40 -0.63
N MET A 100 4.81 3.35 -0.10
CA MET A 100 4.13 2.09 0.17
C MET A 100 3.85 2.03 1.68
N HIS A 101 2.58 1.88 2.03
CA HIS A 101 2.10 1.87 3.40
C HIS A 101 1.74 0.43 3.78
N SER A 102 2.16 -0.01 4.96
CA SER A 102 1.90 -1.34 5.49
C SER A 102 1.16 -1.19 6.82
N ILE A 103 -0.10 -1.57 6.86
CA ILE A 103 -1.02 -1.31 7.96
C ILE A 103 -1.48 -2.65 8.53
N ALA A 104 -1.27 -2.88 9.84
CA ALA A 104 -1.75 -4.08 10.51
C ALA A 104 -3.28 -4.14 10.48
N MET A 105 -3.83 -5.30 10.13
CA MET A 105 -5.27 -5.53 10.05
C MET A 105 -5.74 -6.43 11.20
N PRO A 106 -7.01 -6.33 11.64
CA PRO A 106 -7.59 -7.24 12.61
C PRO A 106 -7.47 -8.70 12.17
N LYS A 107 -7.28 -9.59 13.14
CA LYS A 107 -7.20 -11.04 12.95
C LYS A 107 -8.10 -11.75 13.98
N ASP A 108 -9.37 -11.60 13.82
CA ASP A 108 -10.38 -12.14 14.75
C ASP A 108 -11.41 -13.04 14.06
N GLY A 109 -11.36 -13.11 12.71
CA GLY A 109 -12.32 -13.86 11.91
C GLY A 109 -13.66 -13.16 11.73
N GLU A 110 -13.78 -11.93 12.22
CA GLU A 110 -14.99 -11.13 12.09
C GLU A 110 -15.03 -10.34 10.80
N GLN A 111 -16.19 -9.77 10.51
CA GLN A 111 -16.40 -8.90 9.36
C GLN A 111 -16.22 -7.45 9.81
N HIS A 112 -15.34 -6.73 9.13
CA HIS A 112 -15.03 -5.33 9.38
C HIS A 112 -15.39 -4.46 8.19
N GLU A 113 -15.70 -3.19 8.44
CA GLU A 113 -15.76 -2.15 7.41
C GLU A 113 -14.39 -1.51 7.27
N LEU A 114 -13.76 -1.69 6.10
CA LEU A 114 -12.50 -1.03 5.73
C LEU A 114 -12.81 0.21 4.92
N MET A 115 -12.31 1.38 5.37
CA MET A 115 -12.40 2.63 4.61
C MET A 115 -11.02 3.26 4.46
N LEU A 116 -10.71 3.70 3.23
CA LEU A 116 -9.50 4.43 2.87
C LEU A 116 -9.89 5.85 2.45
N GLU A 117 -9.25 6.84 3.03
CA GLU A 117 -9.41 8.25 2.66
C GLU A 117 -8.13 8.73 1.98
N PHE A 118 -8.26 9.33 0.81
CA PHE A 118 -7.17 9.95 0.07
C PHE A 118 -7.45 11.42 -0.15
N LYS A 119 -6.44 12.27 0.07
CA LYS A 119 -6.45 13.68 -0.34
C LYS A 119 -5.23 13.94 -1.20
N ALA A 120 -5.44 14.59 -2.35
CA ALA A 120 -4.36 14.94 -3.25
C ALA A 120 -4.25 16.46 -3.40
N ASN A 121 -3.01 16.96 -3.55
CA ASN A 121 -2.72 18.35 -3.88
C ASN A 121 -2.29 18.46 -5.35
N GLY A 122 -2.99 19.31 -6.12
CA GLY A 122 -2.63 19.62 -7.50
C GLY A 122 -2.76 18.42 -8.45
N ASP A 123 -1.98 18.40 -9.52
CA ASP A 123 -1.98 17.38 -10.58
C ASP A 123 -1.52 15.99 -10.12
N SER A 124 -1.97 15.57 -8.97
CA SER A 124 -1.61 14.27 -8.38
C SER A 124 -2.36 13.16 -9.08
N TYR A 125 -1.62 12.30 -9.70
CA TYR A 125 -2.14 11.16 -10.44
C TYR A 125 -2.36 9.96 -9.51
N VAL A 126 -3.47 9.93 -8.79
CA VAL A 126 -4.02 8.66 -8.31
C VAL A 126 -4.75 8.00 -9.48
N THR A 127 -4.02 7.73 -10.55
CA THR A 127 -4.62 7.20 -11.78
C THR A 127 -4.88 5.70 -11.71
N ARG A 128 -4.20 4.98 -10.80
CA ARG A 128 -4.35 3.53 -10.66
C ARG A 128 -4.13 3.13 -9.21
N MET A 129 -5.14 2.55 -8.59
CA MET A 129 -5.05 1.92 -7.27
C MET A 129 -4.91 0.39 -7.39
N ASN A 130 -4.08 -0.08 -8.32
CA ASN A 130 -3.90 -1.51 -8.56
C ASN A 130 -3.10 -2.22 -7.47
N ASP A 131 -2.49 -1.46 -6.55
CA ASP A 131 -1.57 -1.99 -5.53
C ASP A 131 -2.19 -1.90 -4.13
N ILE A 132 -3.47 -2.32 -4.00
CA ILE A 132 -4.13 -2.54 -2.72
C ILE A 132 -4.28 -4.06 -2.54
N TYR A 133 -3.58 -4.62 -1.56
CA TYR A 133 -3.64 -6.04 -1.28
C TYR A 133 -3.39 -6.35 0.20
N ILE A 134 -3.83 -7.53 0.64
CA ILE A 134 -3.48 -8.09 1.95
C ILE A 134 -2.43 -9.18 1.79
N THR A 135 -1.48 -9.21 2.71
CA THR A 135 -0.41 -10.19 2.77
C THR A 135 0.03 -10.41 4.20
N ASP A 136 0.93 -11.36 4.44
CA ASP A 136 1.63 -11.49 5.70
C ASP A 136 2.75 -10.45 5.83
N TYR A 137 2.95 -9.95 7.05
CA TYR A 137 4.06 -9.05 7.36
C TYR A 137 5.43 -9.65 6.93
N ALA A 138 5.63 -10.95 7.14
CA ALA A 138 6.84 -11.65 6.72
C ALA A 138 7.05 -11.62 5.19
N THR A 139 5.98 -11.62 4.41
CA THR A 139 6.05 -11.58 2.94
C THR A 139 6.62 -10.24 2.46
N ILE A 140 6.29 -9.13 3.11
CA ILE A 140 6.82 -7.79 2.75
C ILE A 140 8.34 -7.78 2.86
N TYR A 141 8.89 -8.30 3.96
CA TYR A 141 10.33 -8.41 4.14
C TYR A 141 10.98 -9.34 3.13
N THR A 142 10.36 -10.49 2.87
CA THR A 142 10.89 -11.45 1.89
C THR A 142 10.93 -10.84 0.50
N ASP A 143 9.86 -10.18 0.07
CA ASP A 143 9.79 -9.50 -1.22
C ASP A 143 10.84 -8.40 -1.33
N PHE A 144 11.03 -7.60 -0.27
CA PHE A 144 12.03 -6.56 -0.21
C PHE A 144 13.46 -7.13 -0.35
N LEU A 145 13.78 -8.20 0.38
CA LEU A 145 15.08 -8.86 0.30
C LEU A 145 15.32 -9.51 -1.06
N VAL A 146 14.32 -10.20 -1.61
CA VAL A 146 14.43 -10.85 -2.92
C VAL A 146 14.58 -9.82 -4.04
N THR A 147 13.81 -8.74 -4.00
CA THR A 147 13.87 -7.66 -5.00
C THR A 147 15.24 -6.96 -4.97
N ASN A 148 15.79 -6.73 -3.79
CA ASN A 148 17.03 -6.00 -3.60
C ASN A 148 18.27 -6.89 -3.47
N ARG A 149 18.16 -8.21 -3.65
CA ARG A 149 19.25 -9.20 -3.42
C ARG A 149 20.57 -8.84 -4.11
N VAL A 150 20.51 -8.35 -5.36
CA VAL A 150 21.71 -7.97 -6.12
C VAL A 150 22.36 -6.73 -5.50
N THR A 151 21.58 -5.74 -5.14
CA THR A 151 22.05 -4.51 -4.49
C THR A 151 22.72 -4.83 -3.16
N TYR A 152 22.13 -5.71 -2.34
CA TYR A 152 22.73 -6.16 -1.08
C TYR A 152 24.03 -6.92 -1.30
N ALA A 153 24.07 -7.87 -2.25
CA ALA A 153 25.28 -8.61 -2.57
C ALA A 153 26.41 -7.67 -3.01
N LEU A 154 26.12 -6.72 -3.91
CA LEU A 154 27.10 -5.72 -4.34
C LEU A 154 27.59 -4.84 -3.19
N SER A 155 26.69 -4.38 -2.31
CA SER A 155 27.03 -3.55 -1.15
C SER A 155 27.96 -4.29 -0.20
N VAL A 156 27.70 -5.57 0.09
CA VAL A 156 28.54 -6.41 0.93
C VAL A 156 29.93 -6.61 0.30
N CYS A 157 29.99 -6.88 -1.02
CA CYS A 157 31.25 -7.02 -1.74
C CYS A 157 32.09 -5.72 -1.69
N LEU A 158 31.45 -4.57 -1.91
CA LEU A 158 32.12 -3.27 -1.87
C LEU A 158 32.65 -2.95 -0.46
N LEU A 159 31.87 -3.25 0.59
CA LEU A 159 32.30 -3.10 1.99
C LEU A 159 33.51 -3.99 2.29
N PHE A 160 33.50 -5.24 1.83
CA PHE A 160 34.60 -6.16 2.01
C PHE A 160 35.88 -5.67 1.29
N ILE A 161 35.76 -5.23 0.03
CA ILE A 161 36.89 -4.66 -0.72
C ILE A 161 37.42 -3.41 -0.02
N GLY A 162 36.56 -2.50 0.43
CA GLY A 162 36.96 -1.31 1.18
C GLY A 162 37.71 -1.64 2.47
N PHE A 163 37.23 -2.65 3.20
CA PHE A 163 37.91 -3.13 4.40
C PHE A 163 39.31 -3.73 4.13
N VAL A 164 39.44 -4.55 3.08
CA VAL A 164 40.75 -5.11 2.67
C VAL A 164 41.73 -4.01 2.27
N LEU A 165 41.27 -3.02 1.48
CA LEU A 165 42.13 -1.89 1.10
C LEU A 165 42.59 -1.06 2.30
N LEU A 166 41.73 -0.92 3.31
CA LEU A 166 42.06 -0.20 4.55
C LEU A 166 43.12 -0.95 5.40
N LEU A 167 43.17 -2.29 5.30
CA LEU A 167 44.17 -3.10 6.00
C LEU A 167 45.53 -3.15 5.26
N LEU A 168 45.54 -2.91 3.95
CA LEU A 168 46.74 -2.98 3.10
C LEU A 168 47.42 -1.61 2.90
N GLY A 169 46.75 -0.51 3.22
CA GLY A 169 47.29 0.87 3.14
C GLY A 169 47.73 1.40 4.47
#